data_c8f719d0ba37b3cdcad41be1068d0e89
#
_entry.id   c8f719d0ba37b3cdcad41be1068d0e89
#
_cell.length_a   1.000
_cell.length_b   1.000
_cell.length_c   1.000
_cell.angle_alpha   90.00
_cell.angle_beta   90.00
_cell.angle_gamma   90.00
#
_symmetry.space_group_name_H-M   'P 1'
#
loop_
_entity.id
_entity.type
_entity.pdbx_description
1 polymer ?
#
loop_
_entity_poly.entity_id
_entity_poly.type
_entity_poly.pdbx_seq_one_letter_code
_entity_poly.pdbx_strand_id
1 'polypeptide(L)'
;MENAMRALLFALVLTLCGCSHMAQDRWSGQDKAQHFLGSALLSAAGNEYAQRQGHSPDRAAAFGLLFSVSLGMGKELWDSRPTGSGWSWKDLAWDVAGASAGYAVWQMAGH
;
A
#
# COMPACT_ATOMS: atom_id res chain seq x y z
N MET A 1 0.59 -20.64 -14.25
CA MET A 1 1.72 -21.09 -13.38
C MET A 1 2.91 -20.14 -13.46
N GLU A 2 3.28 -19.69 -14.64
CA GLU A 2 4.38 -18.74 -14.79
C GLU A 2 4.12 -17.44 -14.04
N ASN A 3 2.91 -16.88 -14.13
CA ASN A 3 2.54 -15.65 -13.42
C ASN A 3 2.57 -15.82 -11.90
N ALA A 4 2.15 -16.99 -11.40
CA ALA A 4 2.19 -17.28 -9.97
C ALA A 4 3.63 -17.37 -9.47
N MET A 5 4.52 -17.99 -10.26
CA MET A 5 5.94 -18.10 -9.92
C MET A 5 6.59 -16.72 -9.88
N ARG A 6 6.29 -15.85 -10.85
CA ARG A 6 6.81 -14.48 -10.87
C ARG A 6 6.35 -13.70 -9.64
N ALA A 7 5.09 -13.86 -9.26
CA ALA A 7 4.55 -13.20 -8.07
C ALA A 7 5.24 -13.71 -6.80
N LEU A 8 5.48 -15.01 -6.70
CA LEU A 8 6.18 -15.59 -5.55
C LEU A 8 7.62 -15.12 -5.47
N LEU A 9 8.33 -15.07 -6.60
CA LEU A 9 9.70 -14.58 -6.65
C LEU A 9 9.77 -13.11 -6.25
N PHE A 10 8.84 -12.31 -6.76
CA PHE A 10 8.75 -10.89 -6.42
C PHE A 10 8.49 -10.69 -4.94
N ALA A 11 7.55 -11.45 -4.37
CA ALA A 11 7.25 -11.40 -2.93
C ALA A 11 8.46 -11.81 -2.09
N LEU A 12 9.19 -12.84 -2.52
CA LEU A 12 10.40 -13.29 -1.83
C LEU A 12 11.48 -12.21 -1.86
N VAL A 13 11.70 -11.57 -3.01
CA VAL A 13 12.68 -10.49 -3.14
C VAL A 13 12.30 -9.33 -2.24
N LEU A 14 11.03 -8.95 -2.20
CA LEU A 14 10.54 -7.87 -1.33
C LEU A 14 10.79 -8.22 0.15
N THR A 15 10.51 -9.46 0.54
CA THR A 15 10.72 -9.92 1.91
C THR A 15 12.19 -9.86 2.30
N LEU A 16 13.07 -10.33 1.40
CA LEU A 16 14.52 -10.31 1.65
C LEU A 16 15.03 -8.87 1.75
N CYS A 17 14.58 -7.97 0.86
CA CYS A 17 14.96 -6.57 0.92
C CYS A 17 14.48 -5.92 2.23
N GLY A 18 13.27 -6.27 2.68
CA GLY A 18 12.72 -5.75 3.92
C GLY A 18 13.49 -6.21 5.15
N CYS A 19 14.15 -7.38 5.08
CA CYS A 19 14.94 -7.89 6.19
C CYS A 19 16.37 -7.37 6.24
N SER A 20 16.89 -6.77 5.15
CA SER A 20 18.28 -6.34 5.05
C SER A 20 18.57 -5.03 5.78
N HIS A 21 17.56 -4.15 5.89
CA HIS A 21 17.71 -2.85 6.56
C HIS A 21 16.33 -2.43 7.09
N MET A 22 16.14 -2.63 8.39
CA MET A 22 14.86 -2.42 9.05
C MET A 22 14.85 -1.09 9.79
N ALA A 23 13.74 -0.38 9.71
CA ALA A 23 13.52 0.83 10.48
C ALA A 23 13.29 0.48 11.95
N GLN A 24 13.78 1.37 12.85
CA GLN A 24 13.50 1.28 14.28
C GLN A 24 12.51 2.39 14.61
N ASP A 25 11.24 2.12 14.40
CA ASP A 25 10.18 3.10 14.53
C ASP A 25 9.10 2.64 15.49
N ARG A 26 8.22 3.56 15.86
CA ARG A 26 7.10 3.28 16.76
C ARG A 26 5.89 2.83 15.96
N TRP A 27 4.94 2.17 16.66
CA TRP A 27 3.66 1.79 16.07
C TRP A 27 2.73 2.98 15.83
N SER A 28 2.93 4.09 16.52
CA SER A 28 2.03 5.25 16.42
C SER A 28 2.83 6.54 16.28
N GLY A 29 2.14 7.61 15.92
CA GLY A 29 2.75 8.90 15.76
C GLY A 29 2.34 9.56 14.44
N GLN A 30 2.91 10.75 14.19
CA GLN A 30 2.57 11.54 13.00
C GLN A 30 2.91 10.82 11.71
N ASP A 31 4.05 10.12 11.68
CA ASP A 31 4.47 9.36 10.51
C ASP A 31 3.42 8.30 10.14
N LYS A 32 2.92 7.57 11.14
CA LYS A 32 1.92 6.52 10.90
C LYS A 32 0.58 7.12 10.47
N ALA A 33 0.21 8.27 11.04
CA ALA A 33 -0.99 8.98 10.61
C ALA A 33 -0.89 9.43 9.16
N GLN A 34 0.28 9.89 8.73
CA GLN A 34 0.52 10.28 7.34
C GLN A 34 0.38 9.08 6.39
N HIS A 35 0.93 7.93 6.76
CA HIS A 35 0.79 6.70 5.98
C HIS A 35 -0.68 6.29 5.88
N PHE A 36 -1.40 6.34 6.99
CA PHE A 36 -2.82 5.98 7.02
C PHE A 36 -3.65 6.89 6.11
N LEU A 37 -3.52 8.21 6.30
CA LEU A 37 -4.32 9.18 5.54
C LEU A 37 -3.92 9.20 4.08
N GLY A 38 -2.63 9.15 3.78
CA GLY A 38 -2.14 9.12 2.41
C GLY A 38 -2.65 7.88 1.67
N SER A 39 -2.59 6.72 2.31
CA SER A 39 -3.06 5.47 1.71
C SER A 39 -4.57 5.47 1.53
N ALA A 40 -5.32 6.06 2.46
CA ALA A 40 -6.77 6.19 2.33
C ALA A 40 -7.14 7.05 1.10
N LEU A 41 -6.45 8.19 0.94
CA LEU A 41 -6.69 9.07 -0.20
C LEU A 41 -6.32 8.40 -1.52
N LEU A 42 -5.19 7.70 -1.57
CA LEU A 42 -4.74 7.00 -2.77
C LEU A 42 -5.69 5.86 -3.15
N SER A 43 -6.18 5.13 -2.15
CA SER A 43 -7.15 4.06 -2.37
C SER A 43 -8.45 4.61 -2.96
N ALA A 44 -8.99 5.67 -2.37
CA ALA A 44 -10.21 6.31 -2.86
C ALA A 44 -10.01 6.91 -4.25
N ALA A 45 -8.90 7.59 -4.48
CA ALA A 45 -8.59 8.19 -5.78
C ALA A 45 -8.43 7.14 -6.86
N GLY A 46 -7.76 6.03 -6.57
CA GLY A 46 -7.60 4.92 -7.51
C GLY A 46 -8.93 4.27 -7.84
N ASN A 47 -9.78 4.10 -6.84
CA ASN A 47 -11.13 3.56 -7.01
C ASN A 47 -11.95 4.46 -7.94
N GLU A 48 -11.93 5.78 -7.69
CA GLU A 48 -12.63 6.77 -8.53
C GLU A 48 -12.12 6.71 -9.97
N TYR A 49 -10.81 6.71 -10.13
CA TYR A 49 -10.20 6.67 -11.46
C TYR A 49 -10.67 5.43 -12.23
N ALA A 50 -10.62 4.25 -11.60
CA ALA A 50 -11.00 3.02 -12.26
C ALA A 50 -12.49 2.99 -12.61
N GLN A 51 -13.35 3.53 -11.76
CA GLN A 51 -14.78 3.62 -12.04
C GLN A 51 -15.03 4.52 -13.25
N ARG A 52 -14.32 5.63 -13.35
CA ARG A 52 -14.44 6.53 -14.50
C ARG A 52 -13.96 5.90 -15.80
N GLN A 53 -13.06 4.91 -15.70
CA GLN A 53 -12.61 4.14 -16.86
C GLN A 53 -13.57 3.00 -17.23
N GLY A 54 -14.70 2.88 -16.54
CA GLY A 54 -15.73 1.90 -16.86
C GLY A 54 -15.55 0.55 -16.18
N HIS A 55 -14.65 0.43 -15.23
CA HIS A 55 -14.48 -0.82 -14.48
C HIS A 55 -15.64 -1.03 -13.51
N SER A 56 -15.96 -2.29 -13.24
CA SER A 56 -16.98 -2.64 -12.26
C SER A 56 -16.57 -2.15 -10.87
N PRO A 57 -17.54 -1.97 -9.94
CA PRO A 57 -17.19 -1.53 -8.57
C PRO A 57 -16.16 -2.42 -7.90
N ASP A 58 -16.24 -3.74 -8.07
CA ASP A 58 -15.28 -4.67 -7.46
C ASP A 58 -13.88 -4.51 -8.03
N ARG A 59 -13.78 -4.37 -9.36
CA ARG A 59 -12.48 -4.15 -10.01
C ARG A 59 -11.89 -2.80 -9.64
N ALA A 60 -12.74 -1.77 -9.56
CA ALA A 60 -12.30 -0.44 -9.18
C ALA A 60 -11.76 -0.42 -7.74
N ALA A 61 -12.45 -1.10 -6.82
CA ALA A 61 -12.00 -1.22 -5.44
C ALA A 61 -10.67 -1.95 -5.35
N ALA A 62 -10.53 -3.06 -6.05
CA ALA A 62 -9.28 -3.82 -6.09
C ALA A 62 -8.15 -2.97 -6.65
N PHE A 63 -8.40 -2.23 -7.73
CA PHE A 63 -7.40 -1.33 -8.31
C PHE A 63 -6.96 -0.28 -7.30
N GLY A 64 -7.90 0.37 -6.62
CA GLY A 64 -7.57 1.41 -5.64
C GLY A 64 -6.73 0.86 -4.49
N LEU A 65 -7.13 -0.29 -3.93
CA LEU A 65 -6.40 -0.93 -2.86
C LEU A 65 -4.98 -1.31 -3.28
N LEU A 66 -4.86 -1.99 -4.43
CA LEU A 66 -3.56 -2.44 -4.93
C LEU A 66 -2.67 -1.26 -5.30
N PHE A 67 -3.23 -0.22 -5.92
CA PHE A 67 -2.50 0.99 -6.27
C PHE A 67 -1.90 1.64 -5.01
N SER A 68 -2.73 1.82 -3.98
CA SER A 68 -2.30 2.46 -2.74
C SER A 68 -1.23 1.63 -2.02
N VAL A 69 -1.47 0.33 -1.85
CA VAL A 69 -0.53 -0.55 -1.14
C VAL A 69 0.78 -0.68 -1.92
N SER A 70 0.71 -0.75 -3.26
CA SER A 70 1.92 -0.82 -4.10
C SER A 70 2.80 0.41 -3.94
N LEU A 71 2.20 1.60 -3.87
CA LEU A 71 2.97 2.82 -3.62
C LEU A 71 3.60 2.80 -2.24
N GLY A 72 2.89 2.31 -1.23
CA GLY A 72 3.43 2.14 0.12
C GLY A 72 4.62 1.18 0.14
N MET A 73 4.50 0.06 -0.55
CA MET A 73 5.61 -0.90 -0.68
C MET A 73 6.79 -0.29 -1.41
N GLY A 74 6.53 0.47 -2.47
CA GLY A 74 7.59 1.15 -3.22
C GLY A 74 8.36 2.13 -2.33
N LYS A 75 7.65 2.87 -1.48
CA LYS A 75 8.29 3.77 -0.54
C LYS A 75 9.16 3.01 0.45
N GLU A 76 8.68 1.87 0.98
CA GLU A 76 9.45 1.06 1.91
C GLU A 76 10.70 0.47 1.25
N LEU A 77 10.61 0.06 -0.01
CA LEU A 77 11.78 -0.38 -0.76
C LEU A 77 12.79 0.74 -0.92
N TRP A 78 12.32 1.94 -1.21
CA TRP A 78 13.19 3.12 -1.31
C TRP A 78 13.89 3.39 0.01
N ASP A 79 13.14 3.34 1.12
CA ASP A 79 13.69 3.60 2.45
C ASP A 79 14.62 2.47 2.93
N SER A 80 14.53 1.28 2.35
CA SER A 80 15.40 0.15 2.73
C SER A 80 16.81 0.24 2.14
N ARG A 81 17.10 1.24 1.31
CA ARG A 81 18.45 1.48 0.82
C ARG A 81 19.39 1.79 1.98
N PRO A 82 20.71 1.55 1.83
CA PRO A 82 21.66 1.83 2.92
C PRO A 82 21.61 3.26 3.45
N THR A 83 21.23 4.24 2.61
CA THR A 83 21.12 5.65 3.00
C THR A 83 19.72 6.02 3.46
N GLY A 84 18.77 5.10 3.43
CA GLY A 84 17.39 5.35 3.82
C GLY A 84 17.14 5.07 5.30
N SER A 85 15.93 5.33 5.74
CA SER A 85 15.50 5.11 7.12
C SER A 85 15.28 3.64 7.48
N GLY A 86 15.19 2.76 6.47
CA GLY A 86 14.96 1.35 6.64
C GLY A 86 13.54 0.93 6.31
N TRP A 87 13.36 -0.37 6.07
CA TRP A 87 12.05 -0.95 5.80
C TRP A 87 11.23 -0.94 7.07
N SER A 88 10.00 -0.46 6.99
CA SER A 88 9.10 -0.40 8.13
C SER A 88 7.84 -1.23 7.85
N TRP A 89 7.73 -2.39 8.50
CA TRP A 89 6.51 -3.19 8.46
C TRP A 89 5.34 -2.47 9.13
N LYS A 90 5.65 -1.61 10.12
CA LYS A 90 4.65 -0.80 10.80
C LYS A 90 4.03 0.21 9.85
N ASP A 91 4.85 0.90 9.05
CA ASP A 91 4.37 1.82 8.02
C ASP A 91 3.49 1.09 7.02
N LEU A 92 3.92 -0.09 6.59
CA LEU A 92 3.14 -0.87 5.63
C LEU A 92 1.81 -1.33 6.23
N ALA A 93 1.79 -1.72 7.50
CA ALA A 93 0.55 -2.09 8.19
C ALA A 93 -0.43 -0.91 8.23
N TRP A 94 0.06 0.29 8.52
CA TRP A 94 -0.76 1.49 8.49
C TRP A 94 -1.22 1.85 7.08
N ASP A 95 -0.38 1.60 6.07
CA ASP A 95 -0.78 1.79 4.66
C ASP A 95 -1.94 0.88 4.29
N VAL A 96 -1.88 -0.40 4.68
CA VAL A 96 -2.95 -1.35 4.40
C VAL A 96 -4.22 -0.95 5.14
N ALA A 97 -4.10 -0.57 6.41
CA ALA A 97 -5.24 -0.12 7.20
C ALA A 97 -5.86 1.14 6.59
N GLY A 98 -5.01 2.09 6.16
CA GLY A 98 -5.49 3.32 5.53
C GLY A 98 -6.16 3.06 4.20
N ALA A 99 -5.58 2.22 3.36
CA ALA A 99 -6.17 1.87 2.06
C ALA A 99 -7.54 1.21 2.25
N SER A 100 -7.66 0.32 3.24
CA SER A 100 -8.92 -0.34 3.57
C SER A 100 -9.97 0.65 4.09
N ALA A 101 -9.55 1.59 4.95
CA ALA A 101 -10.42 2.64 5.45
C ALA A 101 -10.90 3.55 4.31
N GLY A 102 -10.00 3.91 3.39
CA GLY A 102 -10.36 4.70 2.22
C GLY A 102 -11.40 4.02 1.35
N TYR A 103 -11.23 2.72 1.13
CA TYR A 103 -12.21 1.92 0.41
C TYR A 103 -13.57 1.95 1.12
N ALA A 104 -13.58 1.71 2.44
CA ALA A 104 -14.81 1.65 3.21
C ALA A 104 -15.56 2.99 3.18
N VAL A 105 -14.84 4.10 3.39
CA VAL A 105 -15.44 5.43 3.36
C VAL A 105 -16.00 5.74 1.98
N TRP A 106 -15.27 5.36 0.93
CA TRP A 106 -15.72 5.56 -0.44
C TRP A 106 -17.03 4.83 -0.72
N GLN A 107 -17.15 3.58 -0.25
CA GLN A 107 -18.38 2.80 -0.38
C GLN A 107 -19.52 3.43 0.41
N MET A 108 -19.25 3.91 1.62
CA MET A 108 -20.26 4.55 2.46
C MET A 108 -20.76 5.86 1.87
N ALA A 109 -19.93 6.54 1.08
CA ALA A 109 -20.31 7.77 0.40
C ALA A 109 -21.15 7.53 -0.87
N GLY A 110 -21.49 6.28 -1.18
CA GLY A 110 -22.38 5.96 -2.29
C GLY A 110 -21.69 5.71 -3.63
N HIS A 111 -20.42 5.44 -3.60
CA HIS A 111 -19.66 5.19 -4.85
C HIS A 111 -19.40 3.72 -5.14
#